data_4f292618aa5ffce0de4c6dcb3a2c7145
#
_entry.id   4f292618aa5ffce0de4c6dcb3a2c7145
#
_cell.length_a   1.000
_cell.length_b   1.000
_cell.length_c   1.000
_cell.angle_alpha   90.00
_cell.angle_beta   90.00
_cell.angle_gamma   90.00
#
_symmetry.space_group_name_H-M   'P 1'
#
loop_
_entity.id
_entity.type
_entity.pdbx_description
1 polymer ?
#
loop_
_entity_poly.entity_id
_entity_poly.type
_entity_poly.pdbx_seq_one_letter_code
_entity_poly.pdbx_strand_id
1 'polypeptide(L)'
;MTIRRIDLIGAVLAVTVLASLPLVFDSRYLLGVLTVAAIYGIWSVSWDFMSGLTGRENFGHSLFIGVGAYAAGWANTEWGLGPVWGIALAMAVAVVFALIMGFPTLRLKGPYFALAMLSGAVIMQRLMLIFWEYTGGEEGINGIEPLLRNPMHYY
;
A
#
# COMPACT_ATOMS: atom_id res chain seq x y z
N MET A 1 25.04 12.32 -1.28
CA MET A 1 24.13 13.16 -0.49
C MET A 1 24.41 12.87 0.99
N THR A 2 25.11 13.76 1.70
CA THR A 2 25.52 13.50 3.09
C THR A 2 24.37 13.90 4.00
N ILE A 3 23.68 12.94 4.59
CA ILE A 3 22.62 13.21 5.58
C ILE A 3 23.27 13.97 6.73
N ARG A 4 22.85 15.20 6.97
CA ARG A 4 23.35 16.01 8.08
C ARG A 4 22.83 15.39 9.38
N ARG A 5 23.64 15.38 10.43
CA ARG A 5 23.23 14.88 11.76
C ARG A 5 21.92 15.52 12.27
N ILE A 6 21.70 16.77 11.90
CA ILE A 6 20.49 17.53 12.24
C ILE A 6 19.26 16.91 11.56
N ASP A 7 19.37 16.49 10.30
CA ASP A 7 18.25 15.88 9.55
C ASP A 7 17.87 14.51 10.15
N LEU A 8 18.88 13.74 10.58
CA LEU A 8 18.67 12.47 11.26
C LEU A 8 17.98 12.64 12.63
N ILE A 9 18.44 13.63 13.43
CA ILE A 9 17.82 13.93 14.73
C ILE A 9 16.37 14.40 14.53
N GLY A 10 16.12 15.26 13.55
CA GLY A 10 14.78 15.71 13.20
C GLY A 10 13.86 14.56 12.79
N ALA A 11 14.35 13.64 11.95
CA ALA A 11 13.60 12.46 11.53
C ALA A 11 13.28 11.53 12.71
N VAL A 12 14.27 11.26 13.58
CA VAL A 12 14.08 10.42 14.78
C VAL A 12 13.06 11.05 15.72
N LEU A 13 13.16 12.35 15.97
CA LEU A 13 12.19 13.08 16.80
C LEU A 13 10.78 13.00 16.21
N ALA A 14 10.62 13.24 14.92
CA ALA A 14 9.33 13.16 14.24
C ALA A 14 8.71 11.75 14.36
N VAL A 15 9.50 10.71 14.11
CA VAL A 15 9.04 9.31 14.25
C VAL A 15 8.67 9.00 15.70
N THR A 16 9.47 9.45 16.67
CA THR A 16 9.19 9.22 18.09
C THR A 16 7.90 9.92 18.54
N VAL A 17 7.69 11.16 18.10
CA VAL A 17 6.45 11.91 18.40
C VAL A 17 5.25 11.21 17.76
N LEU A 18 5.32 10.83 16.49
CA LEU A 18 4.24 10.12 15.81
C LEU A 18 3.92 8.78 16.47
N ALA A 19 4.94 8.02 16.87
CA ALA A 19 4.78 6.73 17.55
C ALA A 19 4.21 6.87 18.97
N SER A 20 4.41 8.01 19.62
CA SER A 20 3.87 8.27 20.96
C SER A 20 2.40 8.73 20.95
N LEU A 21 1.89 9.26 19.84
CA LEU A 21 0.51 9.73 19.74
C LEU A 21 -0.54 8.68 20.13
N PRO A 22 -0.45 7.41 19.70
CA PRO A 22 -1.39 6.37 20.09
C PRO A 22 -1.39 6.05 21.60
N LEU A 23 -0.29 6.35 22.30
CA LEU A 23 -0.16 6.11 23.75
C LEU A 23 -0.79 7.23 24.59
N VAL A 24 -0.92 8.43 24.01
CA VAL A 24 -1.43 9.62 24.67
C VAL A 24 -2.92 9.83 24.42
N PHE A 25 -3.40 9.44 23.23
CA PHE A 25 -4.77 9.68 22.82
C PHE A 25 -5.55 8.36 22.69
N ASP A 26 -6.55 8.20 23.51
CA ASP A 26 -7.42 7.00 23.55
C ASP A 26 -8.65 7.12 22.62
N SER A 27 -8.61 8.06 21.66
CA SER A 27 -9.69 8.28 20.71
C SER A 27 -9.59 7.33 19.53
N ARG A 28 -10.59 6.45 19.34
CA ARG A 28 -10.69 5.53 18.19
C ARG A 28 -10.65 6.26 16.86
N TYR A 29 -11.30 7.43 16.78
CA TYR A 29 -11.28 8.27 15.59
C TYR A 29 -9.86 8.74 15.25
N LEU A 30 -9.13 9.25 16.24
CA LEU A 30 -7.76 9.71 16.03
C LEU A 30 -6.82 8.58 15.63
N LEU A 31 -6.95 7.41 16.26
CA LEU A 31 -6.19 6.22 15.91
C LEU A 31 -6.46 5.78 14.46
N GLY A 32 -7.71 5.81 14.02
CA GLY A 32 -8.08 5.55 12.63
C GLY A 32 -7.42 6.52 11.66
N VAL A 33 -7.48 7.82 11.94
CA VAL A 33 -6.83 8.85 11.13
C VAL A 33 -5.32 8.66 11.07
N LEU A 34 -4.67 8.36 12.20
CA LEU A 34 -3.23 8.12 12.26
C LEU A 34 -2.82 6.86 11.46
N THR A 35 -3.63 5.81 11.51
CA THR A 35 -3.40 4.59 10.72
C THR A 35 -3.46 4.88 9.23
N VAL A 36 -4.50 5.59 8.78
CA VAL A 36 -4.63 5.98 7.37
C VAL A 36 -3.48 6.90 6.96
N ALA A 37 -3.12 7.88 7.80
CA ALA A 37 -1.99 8.77 7.54
C ALA A 37 -0.66 8.00 7.44
N ALA A 38 -0.44 6.99 8.28
CA ALA A 38 0.75 6.14 8.20
C ALA A 38 0.81 5.33 6.90
N ILE A 39 -0.33 4.76 6.46
CA ILE A 39 -0.43 4.03 5.19
C ILE A 39 -0.08 4.96 4.01
N TYR A 40 -0.67 6.17 3.97
CA TYR A 40 -0.35 7.14 2.92
C TYR A 40 1.10 7.65 3.01
N GLY A 41 1.66 7.74 4.22
CA GLY A 41 3.07 8.07 4.43
C GLY A 41 4.00 7.02 3.80
N ILE A 42 3.76 5.75 4.07
CA ILE A 42 4.51 4.62 3.46
C ILE A 42 4.36 4.66 1.93
N TRP A 43 3.15 4.89 1.44
CA TRP A 43 2.88 5.01 0.01
C TRP A 43 3.69 6.14 -0.63
N SER A 44 3.65 7.34 -0.02
CA SER A 44 4.37 8.52 -0.53
C SER A 44 5.88 8.28 -0.57
N VAL A 45 6.46 7.71 0.49
CA VAL A 45 7.89 7.37 0.54
C VAL A 45 8.26 6.34 -0.52
N SER A 46 7.43 5.32 -0.72
CA SER A 46 7.64 4.30 -1.75
C SER A 46 7.60 4.89 -3.16
N TRP A 47 6.66 5.82 -3.41
CA TRP A 47 6.56 6.52 -4.68
C TRP A 47 7.76 7.44 -4.93
N ASP A 48 8.17 8.22 -3.91
CA ASP A 48 9.32 9.13 -3.98
C ASP A 48 10.62 8.35 -4.21
N PHE A 49 10.81 7.23 -3.50
CA PHE A 49 11.95 6.35 -3.68
C PHE A 49 12.04 5.84 -5.13
N MET A 50 10.93 5.37 -5.68
CA MET A 50 10.89 4.88 -7.04
C MET A 50 11.14 6.01 -8.06
N SER A 51 10.41 7.11 -7.95
CA SER A 51 10.50 8.24 -8.90
C SER A 51 11.84 8.95 -8.79
N GLY A 52 12.35 9.13 -7.56
CA GLY A 52 13.64 9.80 -7.30
C GLY A 52 14.84 9.01 -7.81
N LEU A 53 14.84 7.68 -7.72
CA LEU A 53 15.94 6.84 -8.22
C LEU A 53 15.88 6.61 -9.73
N THR A 54 14.68 6.44 -10.28
CA THR A 54 14.52 6.10 -11.71
C THR A 54 14.35 7.32 -12.59
N GLY A 55 14.01 8.48 -12.03
CA GLY A 55 13.63 9.69 -12.77
C GLY A 55 12.34 9.52 -13.59
N ARG A 56 11.50 8.55 -13.22
CA ARG A 56 10.24 8.21 -13.90
C ARG A 56 9.07 8.36 -12.96
N GLU A 57 8.13 9.19 -13.34
CA GLU A 57 6.89 9.37 -12.57
C GLU A 57 5.94 8.18 -12.82
N ASN A 58 5.57 7.47 -11.76
CA ASN A 58 4.62 6.38 -11.83
C ASN A 58 3.24 6.81 -11.34
N PHE A 59 2.33 7.09 -12.26
CA PHE A 59 0.94 7.43 -11.93
C PHE A 59 0.05 6.21 -11.67
N GLY A 60 0.57 5.02 -11.92
CA GLY A 60 -0.08 3.75 -11.59
C GLY A 60 0.43 3.10 -10.31
N HIS A 61 1.02 3.86 -9.37
CA HIS A 61 1.58 3.28 -8.15
C HIS A 61 0.51 2.57 -7.30
N SER A 62 -0.72 3.09 -7.27
CA SER A 62 -1.88 2.48 -6.63
C SER A 62 -2.21 1.08 -7.13
N LEU A 63 -1.89 0.77 -8.37
CA LEU A 63 -2.12 -0.53 -8.99
C LEU A 63 -1.39 -1.66 -8.23
N PHE A 64 -0.13 -1.45 -7.89
CA PHE A 64 0.68 -2.45 -7.18
C PHE A 64 0.22 -2.63 -5.74
N ILE A 65 -0.17 -1.54 -5.08
CA ILE A 65 -0.73 -1.57 -3.73
C ILE A 65 -2.07 -2.33 -3.75
N GLY A 66 -2.93 -2.03 -4.71
CA GLY A 66 -4.22 -2.71 -4.87
C GLY A 66 -4.06 -4.20 -5.09
N VAL A 67 -3.20 -4.61 -6.04
CA VAL A 67 -2.93 -6.03 -6.31
C VAL A 67 -2.41 -6.75 -5.07
N GLY A 68 -1.48 -6.14 -4.32
CA GLY A 68 -0.98 -6.70 -3.08
C GLY A 68 -2.06 -6.82 -2.00
N ALA A 69 -2.87 -5.78 -1.83
CA ALA A 69 -3.95 -5.76 -0.85
C ALA A 69 -5.02 -6.83 -1.14
N TYR A 70 -5.44 -6.95 -2.40
CA TYR A 70 -6.37 -8.00 -2.82
C TYR A 70 -5.78 -9.41 -2.63
N ALA A 71 -4.51 -9.62 -2.94
CA ALA A 71 -3.84 -10.91 -2.73
C ALA A 71 -3.81 -11.29 -1.24
N ALA A 72 -3.51 -10.34 -0.34
CA ALA A 72 -3.53 -10.58 1.10
C ALA A 72 -4.96 -10.82 1.62
N GLY A 73 -5.91 -10.01 1.19
CA GLY A 73 -7.31 -10.13 1.60
C GLY A 73 -7.89 -11.49 1.19
N TRP A 74 -7.71 -11.87 -0.04
CA TRP A 74 -8.18 -13.16 -0.59
C TRP A 74 -7.53 -14.35 0.10
N ALA A 75 -6.22 -14.30 0.34
CA ALA A 75 -5.51 -15.35 1.06
C ALA A 75 -6.03 -15.52 2.49
N ASN A 76 -6.43 -14.44 3.14
CA ASN A 76 -6.98 -14.50 4.48
C ASN A 76 -8.41 -15.05 4.47
N THR A 77 -9.29 -14.54 3.60
CA THR A 77 -10.72 -14.91 3.60
C THR A 77 -10.98 -16.28 3.02
N GLU A 78 -10.31 -16.66 1.93
CA GLU A 78 -10.55 -17.94 1.24
C GLU A 78 -9.68 -19.09 1.75
N TRP A 79 -8.43 -18.80 2.10
CA TRP A 79 -7.48 -19.84 2.52
C TRP A 79 -7.21 -19.83 4.02
N GLY A 80 -7.78 -18.89 4.78
CA GLY A 80 -7.58 -18.79 6.22
C GLY A 80 -6.12 -18.49 6.60
N LEU A 81 -5.33 -17.93 5.68
CA LEU A 81 -3.94 -17.58 5.97
C LEU A 81 -3.90 -16.42 6.95
N GLY A 82 -3.16 -16.61 8.03
CA GLY A 82 -2.95 -15.52 9.00
C GLY A 82 -2.30 -14.29 8.36
N PRO A 83 -2.51 -13.10 8.96
CA PRO A 83 -2.11 -11.81 8.36
C PRO A 83 -0.64 -11.73 7.96
N VAL A 84 0.27 -12.35 8.72
CA VAL A 84 1.73 -12.37 8.41
C VAL A 84 2.00 -13.07 7.09
N TRP A 85 1.37 -14.23 6.85
CA TRP A 85 1.50 -14.97 5.60
C TRP A 85 0.79 -14.26 4.44
N GLY A 86 -0.33 -13.58 4.73
CA GLY A 86 -1.01 -12.72 3.78
C GLY A 86 -0.10 -11.59 3.27
N ILE A 87 0.64 -10.92 4.16
CA ILE A 87 1.62 -9.88 3.78
C ILE A 87 2.74 -10.47 2.91
N ALA A 88 3.28 -11.62 3.27
CA ALA A 88 4.33 -12.27 2.47
C ALA A 88 3.83 -12.61 1.05
N LEU A 89 2.62 -13.13 0.95
CA LEU A 89 1.98 -13.41 -0.35
C LEU A 89 1.72 -12.12 -1.13
N ALA A 90 1.20 -11.07 -0.48
CA ALA A 90 0.99 -9.76 -1.10
C ALA A 90 2.26 -9.21 -1.73
N MET A 91 3.38 -9.28 -1.02
CA MET A 91 4.68 -8.85 -1.55
C MET A 91 5.10 -9.68 -2.77
N ALA A 92 4.97 -11.00 -2.70
CA ALA A 92 5.34 -11.88 -3.81
C ALA A 92 4.47 -11.60 -5.07
N VAL A 93 3.15 -11.49 -4.88
CA VAL A 93 2.21 -11.20 -5.98
C VAL A 93 2.47 -9.80 -6.56
N ALA A 94 2.68 -8.80 -5.73
CA ALA A 94 3.00 -7.44 -6.17
C ALA A 94 4.30 -7.40 -6.99
N VAL A 95 5.34 -8.14 -6.58
CA VAL A 95 6.61 -8.24 -7.34
C VAL A 95 6.38 -8.91 -8.69
N VAL A 96 5.69 -10.04 -8.74
CA VAL A 96 5.38 -10.74 -10.00
C VAL A 96 4.59 -9.83 -10.93
N PHE A 97 3.58 -9.16 -10.40
CA PHE A 97 2.76 -8.22 -11.17
C PHE A 97 3.57 -7.03 -11.67
N ALA A 98 4.48 -6.50 -10.84
CA ALA A 98 5.39 -5.43 -11.21
C ALA A 98 6.34 -5.85 -12.35
N LEU A 99 6.80 -7.09 -12.37
CA LEU A 99 7.60 -7.61 -13.48
C LEU A 99 6.78 -7.72 -14.77
N ILE A 100 5.55 -8.22 -14.69
CA ILE A 100 4.65 -8.36 -15.86
C ILE A 100 4.34 -6.99 -16.47
N MET A 101 3.95 -6.01 -15.64
CA MET A 101 3.61 -4.67 -16.10
C MET A 101 4.85 -3.83 -16.42
N GLY A 102 5.90 -3.98 -15.65
CA GLY A 102 7.14 -3.21 -15.80
C GLY A 102 7.89 -3.57 -17.07
N PHE A 103 8.00 -4.86 -17.41
CA PHE A 103 8.78 -5.30 -18.58
C PHE A 103 8.39 -4.59 -19.88
N PRO A 104 7.11 -4.50 -20.28
CA PRO A 104 6.72 -3.74 -21.46
C PRO A 104 6.81 -2.22 -21.27
N THR A 105 6.44 -1.70 -20.08
CA THR A 105 6.31 -0.26 -19.83
C THR A 105 7.66 0.43 -19.62
N LEU A 106 8.67 -0.29 -19.11
CA LEU A 106 10.03 0.25 -18.93
C LEU A 106 10.71 0.65 -20.26
N ARG A 107 10.24 0.14 -21.38
CA ARG A 107 10.71 0.53 -22.74
C ARG A 107 10.21 1.91 -23.17
N LEU A 108 9.14 2.40 -22.55
CA LEU A 108 8.55 3.70 -22.84
C LEU A 108 9.42 4.82 -22.25
N LYS A 109 9.55 5.92 -22.97
CA LYS A 109 10.35 7.08 -22.56
C LYS A 109 9.46 8.25 -22.14
N GLY A 110 9.95 9.04 -21.19
CA GLY A 110 9.29 10.26 -20.74
C GLY A 110 7.85 10.01 -20.25
N PRO A 111 6.90 10.87 -20.63
CA PRO A 111 5.52 10.83 -20.11
C PRO A 111 4.73 9.60 -20.56
N TYR A 112 5.17 8.88 -21.60
CA TYR A 112 4.47 7.69 -22.06
C TYR A 112 4.49 6.56 -21.03
N PHE A 113 5.55 6.46 -20.22
CA PHE A 113 5.59 5.53 -19.10
C PHE A 113 4.50 5.86 -18.07
N ALA A 114 4.41 7.12 -17.67
CA ALA A 114 3.42 7.58 -16.68
C ALA A 114 1.98 7.34 -17.16
N LEU A 115 1.69 7.64 -18.44
CA LEU A 115 0.38 7.42 -19.05
C LEU A 115 0.03 5.93 -19.16
N ALA A 116 0.99 5.08 -19.54
CA ALA A 116 0.77 3.64 -19.61
C ALA A 116 0.45 3.05 -18.23
N MET A 117 1.18 3.48 -17.19
CA MET A 117 0.94 3.04 -15.81
C MET A 117 -0.41 3.54 -15.28
N LEU A 118 -0.80 4.78 -15.57
CA LEU A 118 -2.11 5.32 -15.24
C LEU A 118 -3.23 4.52 -15.93
N SER A 119 -3.07 4.24 -17.22
CA SER A 119 -4.04 3.43 -17.98
C SER A 119 -4.18 2.03 -17.40
N GLY A 120 -3.07 1.40 -17.00
CA GLY A 120 -3.06 0.11 -16.32
C GLY A 120 -3.85 0.15 -15.00
N ALA A 121 -3.67 1.20 -14.21
CA ALA A 121 -4.40 1.37 -12.95
C ALA A 121 -5.91 1.53 -13.17
N VAL A 122 -6.32 2.33 -14.17
CA VAL A 122 -7.74 2.51 -14.52
C VAL A 122 -8.35 1.22 -15.04
N ILE A 123 -7.65 0.49 -15.91
CA ILE A 123 -8.12 -0.81 -16.41
C ILE A 123 -8.33 -1.80 -15.26
N MET A 124 -7.35 -1.91 -14.35
CA MET A 124 -7.46 -2.81 -13.20
C MET A 124 -8.63 -2.43 -12.30
N GLN A 125 -8.83 -1.13 -12.03
CA GLN A 125 -9.99 -0.67 -11.26
C GLN A 125 -11.31 -1.11 -11.92
N ARG A 126 -11.42 -0.98 -13.24
CA ARG A 126 -12.62 -1.44 -13.97
C ARG A 126 -12.78 -2.96 -13.92
N LEU A 127 -11.70 -3.71 -14.00
CA LEU A 127 -11.76 -5.17 -13.86
C LEU A 127 -12.24 -5.58 -12.46
N MET A 128 -11.80 -4.89 -11.40
CA MET A 128 -12.30 -5.16 -10.03
C MET A 128 -13.82 -4.94 -9.94
N LEU A 129 -14.36 -3.92 -10.59
CA LEU A 129 -15.80 -3.67 -10.62
C LEU A 129 -16.57 -4.70 -11.46
N ILE A 130 -15.99 -5.16 -12.58
CA ILE A 130 -16.62 -6.20 -13.43
C ILE A 130 -16.67 -7.54 -12.70
N PHE A 131 -15.59 -7.91 -12.02
CA PHE A 131 -15.49 -9.15 -11.26
C PHE A 131 -15.92 -8.99 -9.79
N TRP A 132 -16.96 -8.18 -9.56
CA TRP A 132 -17.45 -7.82 -8.22
C TRP A 132 -17.77 -9.03 -7.34
N GLU A 133 -18.20 -10.14 -7.93
CA GLU A 133 -18.50 -11.40 -7.20
C GLU A 133 -17.28 -11.95 -6.45
N TYR A 134 -16.07 -11.70 -6.96
CA TYR A 134 -14.81 -12.17 -6.37
C TYR A 134 -14.05 -11.09 -5.61
N THR A 135 -14.25 -9.84 -5.99
CA THR A 135 -13.47 -8.71 -5.47
C THR A 135 -14.22 -7.89 -4.43
N GLY A 136 -15.54 -8.09 -4.31
CA GLY A 136 -16.42 -7.23 -3.54
C GLY A 136 -16.74 -5.89 -4.22
N GLY A 137 -16.25 -5.66 -5.45
CA GLY A 137 -16.53 -4.46 -6.23
C GLY A 137 -16.08 -3.17 -5.53
N GLU A 138 -17.00 -2.23 -5.31
CA GLU A 138 -16.73 -0.96 -4.62
C GLU A 138 -16.52 -1.12 -3.11
N GLU A 139 -17.09 -2.16 -2.51
CA GLU A 139 -16.98 -2.43 -1.07
C GLU A 139 -15.65 -3.12 -0.71
N GLY A 140 -15.01 -3.78 -1.69
CA GLY A 140 -13.80 -4.54 -1.49
C GLY A 140 -14.01 -5.82 -0.68
N ILE A 141 -12.91 -6.47 -0.26
CA ILE A 141 -12.95 -7.71 0.52
C ILE A 141 -13.18 -7.37 1.99
N ASN A 142 -14.27 -7.86 2.55
CA ASN A 142 -14.64 -7.70 3.95
C ASN A 142 -14.31 -8.96 4.76
N GLY A 143 -14.25 -8.83 6.10
CA GLY A 143 -14.03 -9.97 6.99
C GLY A 143 -12.58 -10.42 7.14
N ILE A 144 -11.62 -9.58 6.78
CA ILE A 144 -10.19 -9.87 6.95
C ILE A 144 -9.83 -9.92 8.44
N GLU A 145 -9.12 -10.98 8.83
CA GLU A 145 -8.69 -11.16 10.22
C GLU A 145 -7.64 -10.09 10.60
N PRO A 146 -7.80 -9.42 11.75
CA PRO A 146 -6.87 -8.39 12.19
C PRO A 146 -5.51 -8.99 12.58
N LEU A 147 -4.43 -8.22 12.38
CA LEU A 147 -3.06 -8.61 12.71
C LEU A 147 -2.87 -8.91 14.21
N LEU A 148 -3.53 -8.15 15.06
CA LEU A 148 -3.49 -8.29 16.50
C LEU A 148 -4.91 -8.53 17.02
N ARG A 149 -5.13 -9.71 17.55
CA ARG A 149 -6.38 -10.11 18.21
C ARG A 149 -6.42 -9.51 19.61
N ASN A 150 -6.79 -8.25 19.72
CA ASN A 150 -6.98 -7.64 21.04
C ASN A 150 -8.50 -7.54 21.31
N PRO A 151 -9.06 -8.33 22.23
CA PRO A 151 -10.51 -8.40 22.45
C PRO A 151 -11.12 -7.07 22.95
N MET A 152 -10.30 -6.11 23.38
CA MET A 152 -10.77 -4.80 23.87
C MET A 152 -11.07 -3.77 22.75
N HIS A 153 -10.82 -4.07 21.48
CA HIS A 153 -10.98 -3.10 20.39
C HIS A 153 -12.18 -3.38 19.46
N TYR A 154 -13.04 -4.35 19.79
CA TYR A 154 -14.16 -4.75 18.91
C TYR A 154 -15.55 -4.29 19.36
N TYR A 155 -15.63 -3.28 20.26
CA TYR A 155 -16.91 -2.67 20.63
C TYR A 155 -16.88 -1.15 20.55
#